data_a4996d7c0a8980ed5064618c658cb555
#
_entry.id   a4996d7c0a8980ed5064618c658cb555
#
_cell.length_a   1.000
_cell.length_b   1.000
_cell.length_c   1.000
_cell.angle_alpha   90.00
_cell.angle_beta   90.00
_cell.angle_gamma   90.00
#
_symmetry.space_group_name_H-M   'P 1'
#
loop_
_entity.id
_entity.type
_entity.pdbx_description
1 polymer ?
#
loop_
_entity_poly.entity_id
_entity_poly.type
_entity_poly.pdbx_seq_one_letter_code
_entity_poly.pdbx_strand_id
1 'polypeptide(L)'
;MAASQISLHYTLKEPEAYGIDKADTAYGTIQTDSTQIKTAAENIQQALYAFSYEKLNVKNRITYDLLKQYLRNLREEADYLYYEEPLNTVNGVQTQIPIVLSEYQFYDRTDVEAYLDVLSETRDYFQQIIAFEREKADKGLFLSDEMADQVLEQCNAFLAMGNGNYLYSTFVSRIGELQELSEKEKSDYIQQNARQMEEQVYPAYEDLIQAVEELKGKGTNEKGLCYFRKEENTTNGIYSRV
;
A
#
# COMPACT_ATOMS: atom_id res chain seq x y z
N MET A 1 -4.65 -3.25 -1.97
CA MET A 1 -3.56 -2.27 -1.96
C MET A 1 -3.52 -1.60 -0.60
N ALA A 2 -2.36 -1.59 0.02
CA ALA A 2 -2.18 -1.15 1.41
C ALA A 2 -2.68 0.27 1.68
N ALA A 3 -2.44 1.19 0.77
CA ALA A 3 -2.91 2.57 0.90
C ALA A 3 -4.44 2.73 0.95
N SER A 4 -5.22 1.71 0.54
CA SER A 4 -6.68 1.87 0.46
C SER A 4 -7.38 1.88 1.82
N GLN A 5 -6.86 1.16 2.82
CA GLN A 5 -7.51 1.15 4.15
C GLN A 5 -7.15 2.41 4.95
N ILE A 6 -5.89 2.80 4.99
CA ILE A 6 -5.46 4.07 5.57
C ILE A 6 -6.10 5.24 4.80
N SER A 7 -6.19 5.14 3.47
CA SER A 7 -6.85 6.16 2.64
C SER A 7 -8.35 6.27 2.90
N LEU A 8 -9.02 5.20 3.33
CA LEU A 8 -10.44 5.24 3.66
C LEU A 8 -10.70 6.10 4.90
N HIS A 9 -9.93 5.92 5.97
CA HIS A 9 -9.98 6.76 7.16
C HIS A 9 -9.74 8.25 6.84
N TYR A 10 -8.78 8.50 5.95
CA TYR A 10 -8.44 9.82 5.46
C TYR A 10 -9.56 10.47 4.63
N THR A 11 -10.30 9.66 3.87
CA THR A 11 -11.34 10.15 2.95
C THR A 11 -12.71 10.25 3.60
N LEU A 12 -13.02 9.37 4.56
CA LEU A 12 -14.33 9.24 5.19
C LEU A 12 -14.20 9.26 6.71
N LYS A 13 -14.67 10.34 7.34
CA LYS A 13 -14.72 10.42 8.81
C LYS A 13 -15.66 9.38 9.43
N GLU A 14 -16.78 9.11 8.77
CA GLU A 14 -17.83 8.22 9.24
C GLU A 14 -18.18 7.19 8.14
N PRO A 15 -17.32 6.18 7.89
CA PRO A 15 -17.56 5.19 6.85
C PRO A 15 -18.84 4.39 7.05
N GLU A 16 -19.29 4.21 8.31
CA GLU A 16 -20.52 3.50 8.65
C GLU A 16 -21.77 4.19 8.10
N ALA A 17 -21.75 5.52 7.94
CA ALA A 17 -22.84 6.28 7.31
C ALA A 17 -23.06 5.88 5.84
N TYR A 18 -22.07 5.24 5.23
CA TYR A 18 -22.11 4.72 3.86
C TYR A 18 -22.27 3.19 3.80
N GLY A 19 -22.54 2.55 4.96
CA GLY A 19 -22.67 1.10 5.06
C GLY A 19 -21.32 0.37 4.93
N ILE A 20 -20.22 1.04 5.23
CA ILE A 20 -18.88 0.46 5.28
C ILE A 20 -18.56 0.24 6.76
N ASP A 21 -18.36 -1.02 7.14
CA ASP A 21 -17.93 -1.33 8.51
C ASP A 21 -16.59 -0.64 8.78
N LYS A 22 -16.44 -0.08 9.99
CA LYS A 22 -15.18 0.52 10.43
C LYS A 22 -14.11 -0.58 10.35
N ALA A 23 -13.19 -0.43 9.42
CA ALA A 23 -12.07 -1.36 9.26
C ALA A 23 -10.94 -0.94 10.20
N ASP A 24 -10.25 -1.92 10.76
CA ASP A 24 -9.00 -1.66 11.47
C ASP A 24 -8.02 -1.00 10.51
N THR A 25 -7.41 0.09 10.96
CA THR A 25 -6.44 0.81 10.15
C THR A 25 -5.16 -0.02 10.05
N ALA A 26 -4.81 -0.44 8.84
CA ALA A 26 -3.66 -1.28 8.57
C ALA A 26 -3.09 -1.02 7.17
N TYR A 27 -1.85 -1.41 6.93
CA TYR A 27 -1.26 -1.35 5.58
C TYR A 27 -1.87 -2.39 4.63
N GLY A 28 -2.44 -3.47 5.16
CA GLY A 28 -2.90 -4.62 4.38
C GLY A 28 -1.76 -5.61 4.11
N THR A 29 -1.95 -6.47 3.11
CA THR A 29 -0.99 -7.52 2.76
C THR A 29 -0.62 -7.45 1.28
N ILE A 30 0.64 -7.73 0.98
CA ILE A 30 1.12 -7.88 -0.38
C ILE A 30 0.79 -9.30 -0.84
N GLN A 31 0.04 -9.40 -1.92
CA GLN A 31 -0.29 -10.71 -2.50
C GLN A 31 0.87 -11.21 -3.36
N THR A 32 1.25 -12.46 -3.16
CA THR A 32 2.30 -13.15 -3.95
C THR A 32 1.78 -14.39 -4.67
N ASP A 33 0.52 -14.79 -4.42
CA ASP A 33 -0.09 -15.98 -5.01
C ASP A 33 -1.24 -15.62 -5.96
N SER A 34 -0.94 -15.65 -7.25
CA SER A 34 -1.91 -15.41 -8.32
C SER A 34 -3.10 -16.39 -8.29
N THR A 35 -2.90 -17.62 -7.79
CA THR A 35 -3.96 -18.64 -7.69
C THR A 35 -5.00 -18.24 -6.64
N GLN A 36 -4.55 -17.68 -5.51
CA GLN A 36 -5.45 -17.17 -4.48
C GLN A 36 -6.28 -16.00 -5.00
N ILE A 37 -5.67 -15.07 -5.74
CA ILE A 37 -6.39 -13.93 -6.36
C ILE A 37 -7.47 -14.44 -7.31
N LYS A 38 -7.12 -15.37 -8.20
CA LYS A 38 -8.06 -15.97 -9.15
C LYS A 38 -9.21 -16.68 -8.46
N THR A 39 -8.90 -17.51 -7.46
CA THR A 39 -9.91 -18.25 -6.68
C THR A 39 -10.85 -17.31 -5.94
N ALA A 40 -10.33 -16.26 -5.31
CA ALA A 40 -11.15 -15.24 -4.65
C ALA A 40 -12.08 -14.54 -5.64
N ALA A 41 -11.56 -14.12 -6.80
CA ALA A 41 -12.36 -13.49 -7.85
C ALA A 41 -13.45 -14.43 -8.39
N GLU A 42 -13.16 -15.72 -8.56
CA GLU A 42 -14.12 -16.73 -8.98
C GLU A 42 -15.23 -16.94 -7.96
N ASN A 43 -14.90 -17.03 -6.66
CA ASN A 43 -15.90 -17.16 -5.59
C ASN A 43 -16.85 -15.96 -5.56
N ILE A 44 -16.32 -14.73 -5.68
CA ILE A 44 -17.16 -13.52 -5.74
C ILE A 44 -17.99 -13.52 -7.03
N GLN A 45 -17.44 -13.97 -8.16
CA GLN A 45 -18.20 -14.07 -9.42
C GLN A 45 -19.36 -15.07 -9.32
N GLN A 46 -19.17 -16.21 -8.63
CA GLN A 46 -20.23 -17.17 -8.38
C GLN A 46 -21.35 -16.58 -7.51
N ALA A 47 -20.98 -15.82 -6.47
CA ALA A 47 -21.93 -15.09 -5.65
C ALA A 47 -22.70 -14.03 -6.46
N LEU A 48 -22.02 -13.32 -7.37
CA LEU A 48 -22.65 -12.36 -8.27
C LEU A 48 -23.67 -13.04 -9.21
N TYR A 49 -23.37 -14.22 -9.73
CA TYR A 49 -24.26 -14.99 -10.62
C TYR A 49 -25.50 -15.54 -9.92
N ALA A 50 -25.54 -15.58 -8.60
CA ALA A 50 -26.76 -15.93 -7.85
C ALA A 50 -27.87 -14.86 -7.97
N PHE A 51 -27.52 -13.63 -8.37
CA PHE A 51 -28.52 -12.58 -8.62
C PHE A 51 -29.15 -12.73 -10.02
N SER A 52 -30.48 -12.72 -10.08
CA SER A 52 -31.18 -12.69 -11.36
C SER A 52 -31.08 -11.31 -12.01
N TYR A 53 -30.28 -11.16 -13.03
CA TYR A 53 -30.03 -9.89 -13.75
C TYR A 53 -31.34 -9.21 -14.19
N GLU A 54 -32.30 -9.99 -14.71
CA GLU A 54 -33.58 -9.49 -15.20
C GLU A 54 -34.44 -8.84 -14.10
N LYS A 55 -34.23 -9.25 -12.84
CA LYS A 55 -34.96 -8.70 -11.69
C LYS A 55 -34.32 -7.45 -11.11
N LEU A 56 -33.10 -7.10 -11.56
CA LEU A 56 -32.39 -5.92 -11.08
C LEU A 56 -33.00 -4.64 -11.70
N ASN A 57 -33.05 -3.58 -10.90
CA ASN A 57 -33.35 -2.24 -11.41
C ASN A 57 -32.14 -1.72 -12.23
N VAL A 58 -32.33 -0.62 -12.95
CA VAL A 58 -31.31 -0.06 -13.86
C VAL A 58 -29.98 0.22 -13.13
N LYS A 59 -30.04 0.84 -11.94
CA LYS A 59 -28.82 1.14 -11.15
C LYS A 59 -28.07 -0.14 -10.78
N ASN A 60 -28.77 -1.15 -10.31
CA ASN A 60 -28.16 -2.40 -9.89
C ASN A 60 -27.65 -3.23 -11.09
N ARG A 61 -28.24 -3.10 -12.28
CA ARG A 61 -27.70 -3.71 -13.50
C ARG A 61 -26.35 -3.11 -13.86
N ILE A 62 -26.21 -1.78 -13.78
CA ILE A 62 -24.92 -1.11 -14.02
C ILE A 62 -23.88 -1.61 -13.00
N THR A 63 -24.22 -1.68 -11.72
CA THR A 63 -23.32 -2.21 -10.69
C THR A 63 -22.93 -3.66 -10.95
N TYR A 64 -23.88 -4.50 -11.37
CA TYR A 64 -23.64 -5.89 -11.73
C TYR A 64 -22.64 -6.02 -12.89
N ASP A 65 -22.86 -5.24 -13.96
CA ASP A 65 -22.00 -5.27 -15.13
C ASP A 65 -20.58 -4.76 -14.82
N LEU A 66 -20.47 -3.70 -14.01
CA LEU A 66 -19.18 -3.19 -13.53
C LEU A 66 -18.44 -4.22 -12.68
N LEU A 67 -19.12 -4.86 -11.73
CA LEU A 67 -18.51 -5.91 -10.90
C LEU A 67 -18.07 -7.11 -11.74
N LYS A 68 -18.90 -7.53 -12.69
CA LYS A 68 -18.55 -8.63 -13.61
C LYS A 68 -17.30 -8.30 -14.42
N GLN A 69 -17.21 -7.07 -14.92
CA GLN A 69 -16.04 -6.61 -15.66
C GLN A 69 -14.80 -6.53 -14.76
N TYR A 70 -14.94 -5.96 -13.55
CA TYR A 70 -13.88 -5.86 -12.57
C TYR A 70 -13.31 -7.24 -12.19
N LEU A 71 -14.18 -8.21 -11.88
CA LEU A 71 -13.74 -9.56 -11.51
C LEU A 71 -13.05 -10.29 -12.67
N ARG A 72 -13.49 -10.07 -13.90
CA ARG A 72 -12.79 -10.59 -15.09
C ARG A 72 -11.39 -9.99 -15.17
N ASN A 73 -11.28 -8.68 -15.08
CA ASN A 73 -10.00 -7.99 -15.13
C ASN A 73 -9.06 -8.47 -14.02
N LEU A 74 -9.56 -8.58 -12.79
CA LEU A 74 -8.78 -9.05 -11.64
C LEU A 74 -8.18 -10.46 -11.87
N ARG A 75 -8.92 -11.35 -12.54
CA ARG A 75 -8.43 -12.69 -12.90
C ARG A 75 -7.34 -12.63 -13.96
N GLU A 76 -7.52 -11.78 -14.97
CA GLU A 76 -6.52 -11.58 -16.02
C GLU A 76 -5.26 -10.90 -15.47
N GLU A 77 -5.42 -9.93 -14.57
CA GLU A 77 -4.33 -9.22 -13.89
C GLU A 77 -3.49 -10.12 -13.00
N ALA A 78 -4.10 -11.14 -12.41
CA ALA A 78 -3.37 -12.07 -11.54
C ALA A 78 -2.21 -12.78 -12.25
N ASP A 79 -2.26 -12.93 -13.59
CA ASP A 79 -1.15 -13.49 -14.38
C ASP A 79 0.04 -12.52 -14.52
N TYR A 80 -0.20 -11.23 -14.22
CA TYR A 80 0.79 -10.16 -14.31
C TYR A 80 1.18 -9.60 -12.95
N LEU A 81 0.96 -10.34 -11.86
CA LEU A 81 1.17 -9.91 -10.48
C LEU A 81 2.56 -9.28 -10.27
N TYR A 82 3.61 -9.90 -10.78
CA TYR A 82 4.98 -9.43 -10.61
C TYR A 82 5.40 -8.28 -11.54
N TYR A 83 4.48 -7.80 -12.40
CA TYR A 83 4.67 -6.55 -13.14
C TYR A 83 4.17 -5.33 -12.35
N GLU A 84 3.57 -5.54 -11.18
CA GLU A 84 3.31 -4.44 -10.24
C GLU A 84 4.62 -3.87 -9.72
N GLU A 85 4.65 -2.56 -9.51
CA GLU A 85 5.82 -1.83 -9.04
C GLU A 85 5.51 -1.15 -7.68
N PRO A 86 5.50 -1.92 -6.57
CA PRO A 86 5.33 -1.35 -5.24
C PRO A 86 6.40 -0.32 -4.90
N LEU A 87 7.64 -0.57 -5.37
CA LEU A 87 8.72 0.41 -5.35
C LEU A 87 8.80 1.09 -6.71
N ASN A 88 8.69 2.39 -6.74
CA ASN A 88 8.90 3.20 -7.93
C ASN A 88 9.22 4.66 -7.55
N THR A 89 9.66 5.45 -8.49
CA THR A 89 10.18 6.81 -8.24
C THR A 89 9.10 7.88 -8.08
N VAL A 90 7.83 7.58 -8.41
CA VAL A 90 6.74 8.57 -8.43
C VAL A 90 5.78 8.39 -7.25
N ASN A 91 5.25 7.19 -7.07
CA ASN A 91 4.25 6.85 -6.08
C ASN A 91 4.54 5.51 -5.39
N GLY A 92 5.82 5.15 -5.27
CA GLY A 92 6.26 3.97 -4.55
C GLY A 92 5.94 4.06 -3.06
N VAL A 93 5.81 2.91 -2.41
CA VAL A 93 5.44 2.80 -0.99
C VAL A 93 6.40 3.57 -0.09
N GLN A 94 7.69 3.65 -0.45
CA GLN A 94 8.71 4.39 0.29
C GLN A 94 8.43 5.89 0.39
N THR A 95 7.68 6.45 -0.55
CA THR A 95 7.27 7.87 -0.54
C THR A 95 5.83 8.06 -0.11
N GLN A 96 4.93 7.13 -0.45
CA GLN A 96 3.50 7.28 -0.17
C GLN A 96 3.15 7.02 1.29
N ILE A 97 3.81 6.06 1.95
CA ILE A 97 3.52 5.76 3.37
C ILE A 97 3.76 6.97 4.26
N PRO A 98 4.91 7.66 4.22
CA PRO A 98 5.11 8.85 5.04
C PRO A 98 4.09 9.97 4.75
N ILE A 99 3.68 10.15 3.48
CA ILE A 99 2.66 11.13 3.10
C ILE A 99 1.33 10.78 3.74
N VAL A 100 0.86 9.54 3.58
CA VAL A 100 -0.42 9.09 4.15
C VAL A 100 -0.42 9.18 5.67
N LEU A 101 0.67 8.81 6.33
CA LEU A 101 0.84 8.98 7.78
C LEU A 101 0.83 10.46 8.19
N SER A 102 1.48 11.32 7.41
CA SER A 102 1.49 12.75 7.68
C SER A 102 0.13 13.41 7.50
N GLU A 103 -0.77 12.83 6.73
CA GLU A 103 -2.12 13.32 6.47
C GLU A 103 -3.18 12.65 7.37
N TYR A 104 -2.82 11.65 8.17
CA TYR A 104 -3.73 10.91 9.04
C TYR A 104 -4.35 11.85 10.10
N GLN A 105 -5.68 11.91 10.20
CA GLN A 105 -6.38 12.81 11.09
C GLN A 105 -6.68 12.16 12.44
N PHE A 106 -6.57 12.93 13.52
CA PHE A 106 -6.99 12.51 14.86
C PHE A 106 -8.29 13.23 15.23
N TYR A 107 -9.40 12.52 15.26
CA TYR A 107 -10.68 13.04 15.71
C TYR A 107 -10.92 12.74 17.18
N ASP A 108 -10.38 11.62 17.67
CA ASP A 108 -10.47 11.17 19.04
C ASP A 108 -9.24 10.28 19.42
N ARG A 109 -9.26 9.78 20.66
CA ARG A 109 -8.24 8.87 21.21
C ARG A 109 -8.05 7.61 20.35
N THR A 110 -9.14 7.05 19.84
CA THR A 110 -9.09 5.81 19.07
C THR A 110 -8.25 5.97 17.79
N ASP A 111 -8.31 7.14 17.17
CA ASP A 111 -7.52 7.45 15.98
C ASP A 111 -6.02 7.54 16.29
N VAL A 112 -5.66 8.08 17.49
CA VAL A 112 -4.26 8.12 17.93
C VAL A 112 -3.72 6.70 18.14
N GLU A 113 -4.50 5.85 18.80
CA GLU A 113 -4.13 4.46 19.07
C GLU A 113 -3.99 3.69 17.74
N ALA A 114 -4.97 3.81 16.83
CA ALA A 114 -4.92 3.19 15.51
C ALA A 114 -3.71 3.66 14.67
N TYR A 115 -3.36 4.94 14.74
CA TYR A 115 -2.16 5.46 14.07
C TYR A 115 -0.88 4.82 14.63
N LEU A 116 -0.77 4.68 15.94
CA LEU A 116 0.39 4.06 16.57
C LEU A 116 0.48 2.56 16.25
N ASP A 117 -0.65 1.87 16.16
CA ASP A 117 -0.71 0.48 15.71
C ASP A 117 -0.18 0.35 14.27
N VAL A 118 -0.62 1.23 13.35
CA VAL A 118 -0.11 1.28 11.98
C VAL A 118 1.41 1.52 11.95
N LEU A 119 1.94 2.44 12.76
CA LEU A 119 3.38 2.64 12.85
C LEU A 119 4.11 1.37 13.31
N SER A 120 3.53 0.62 14.26
CA SER A 120 4.11 -0.62 14.76
C SER A 120 4.22 -1.72 13.69
N GLU A 121 3.33 -1.71 12.69
CA GLU A 121 3.29 -2.67 11.59
C GLU A 121 4.19 -2.28 10.41
N THR A 122 4.80 -1.08 10.41
CA THR A 122 5.55 -0.56 9.26
C THR A 122 6.67 -1.49 8.83
N ARG A 123 7.45 -2.03 9.79
CA ARG A 123 8.56 -2.91 9.46
C ARG A 123 8.09 -4.22 8.84
N ASP A 124 7.07 -4.84 9.41
CA ASP A 124 6.51 -6.10 8.89
C ASP A 124 5.92 -5.91 7.48
N TYR A 125 5.30 -4.76 7.24
CA TYR A 125 4.79 -4.43 5.91
C TYR A 125 5.92 -4.25 4.89
N PHE A 126 7.00 -3.55 5.25
CA PHE A 126 8.18 -3.42 4.38
C PHE A 126 8.86 -4.75 4.12
N GLN A 127 8.89 -5.68 5.09
CA GLN A 127 9.38 -7.03 4.86
C GLN A 127 8.55 -7.79 3.80
N GLN A 128 7.23 -7.59 3.74
CA GLN A 128 6.40 -8.15 2.67
C GLN A 128 6.76 -7.55 1.30
N ILE A 129 7.00 -6.23 1.22
CA ILE A 129 7.48 -5.55 0.01
C ILE A 129 8.82 -6.14 -0.43
N ILE A 130 9.77 -6.27 0.49
CA ILE A 130 11.10 -6.83 0.21
C ILE A 130 10.99 -8.28 -0.31
N ALA A 131 10.14 -9.09 0.30
CA ALA A 131 9.91 -10.45 -0.16
C ALA A 131 9.33 -10.48 -1.58
N PHE A 132 8.37 -9.63 -1.88
CA PHE A 132 7.79 -9.49 -3.22
C PHE A 132 8.83 -9.05 -4.26
N GLU A 133 9.65 -8.06 -3.94
CA GLU A 133 10.71 -7.56 -4.84
C GLU A 133 11.82 -8.60 -5.08
N ARG A 134 12.11 -9.46 -4.08
CA ARG A 134 13.01 -10.61 -4.27
C ARG A 134 12.44 -11.62 -5.28
N GLU A 135 11.15 -11.95 -5.17
CA GLU A 135 10.49 -12.83 -6.13
C GLU A 135 10.43 -12.21 -7.54
N LYS A 136 10.22 -10.90 -7.66
CA LYS A 136 10.34 -10.16 -8.93
C LYS A 136 11.74 -10.27 -9.51
N ALA A 137 12.76 -10.09 -8.68
CA ALA A 137 14.16 -10.15 -9.10
C ALA A 137 14.53 -11.54 -9.61
N ASP A 138 14.06 -12.60 -8.97
CA ASP A 138 14.27 -13.99 -9.41
C ASP A 138 13.63 -14.28 -10.80
N LYS A 139 12.63 -13.48 -11.18
CA LYS A 139 11.98 -13.51 -12.50
C LYS A 139 12.62 -12.53 -13.51
N GLY A 140 13.62 -11.77 -13.09
CA GLY A 140 14.25 -10.73 -13.92
C GLY A 140 13.39 -9.47 -14.10
N LEU A 141 12.37 -9.28 -13.23
CA LEU A 141 11.40 -8.18 -13.30
C LEU A 141 11.70 -7.05 -12.30
N PHE A 142 12.87 -7.07 -11.64
CA PHE A 142 13.26 -6.00 -10.72
C PHE A 142 13.46 -4.67 -11.44
N LEU A 143 13.50 -3.59 -10.69
CA LEU A 143 13.75 -2.23 -11.17
C LEU A 143 15.04 -2.14 -12.00
N SER A 144 15.08 -1.22 -12.95
CA SER A 144 16.36 -0.82 -13.57
C SER A 144 17.30 -0.21 -12.52
N ASP A 145 18.59 -0.26 -12.78
CA ASP A 145 19.59 0.31 -11.85
C ASP A 145 19.35 1.79 -11.58
N GLU A 146 18.93 2.54 -12.59
CA GLU A 146 18.61 3.97 -12.44
C GLU A 146 17.41 4.19 -11.52
N MET A 147 16.34 3.39 -11.66
CA MET A 147 15.18 3.49 -10.78
C MET A 147 15.51 3.03 -9.36
N ALA A 148 16.31 1.97 -9.21
CA ALA A 148 16.78 1.50 -7.92
C ALA A 148 17.60 2.57 -7.19
N ASP A 149 18.50 3.27 -7.89
CA ASP A 149 19.28 4.38 -7.32
C ASP A 149 18.40 5.53 -6.84
N GLN A 150 17.35 5.88 -7.59
CA GLN A 150 16.39 6.91 -7.16
C GLN A 150 15.56 6.48 -5.95
N VAL A 151 15.15 5.22 -5.87
CA VAL A 151 14.48 4.67 -4.69
C VAL A 151 15.39 4.71 -3.47
N LEU A 152 16.66 4.32 -3.62
CA LEU A 152 17.69 4.43 -2.58
C LEU A 152 17.88 5.86 -2.10
N GLU A 153 17.97 6.83 -3.04
CA GLU A 153 18.08 8.26 -2.71
C GLU A 153 16.89 8.73 -1.88
N GLN A 154 15.66 8.36 -2.25
CA GLN A 154 14.45 8.72 -1.53
C GLN A 154 14.41 8.12 -0.11
N CYS A 155 14.78 6.85 0.04
CA CYS A 155 14.87 6.20 1.34
C CYS A 155 15.93 6.85 2.24
N ASN A 156 17.11 7.11 1.70
CA ASN A 156 18.20 7.78 2.43
C ASN A 156 17.82 9.21 2.82
N ALA A 157 17.12 9.95 1.95
CA ALA A 157 16.62 11.29 2.25
C ALA A 157 15.62 11.28 3.41
N PHE A 158 14.74 10.27 3.46
CA PHE A 158 13.81 10.09 4.58
C PHE A 158 14.55 9.82 5.91
N LEU A 159 15.52 8.92 5.91
CA LEU A 159 16.33 8.62 7.11
C LEU A 159 17.17 9.83 7.55
N ALA A 160 17.72 10.59 6.61
CA ALA A 160 18.55 11.76 6.89
C ALA A 160 17.80 12.88 7.63
N MET A 161 16.45 12.88 7.63
CA MET A 161 15.67 13.84 8.41
C MET A 161 15.83 13.60 9.93
N GLY A 162 16.11 12.37 10.38
CA GLY A 162 16.33 12.03 11.79
C GLY A 162 15.25 12.62 12.69
N ASN A 163 15.64 13.25 13.80
CA ASN A 163 14.70 13.90 14.73
C ASN A 163 13.95 15.11 14.14
N GLY A 164 14.36 15.62 12.98
CA GLY A 164 13.65 16.66 12.23
C GLY A 164 12.58 16.11 11.28
N ASN A 165 12.33 14.81 11.28
CA ASN A 165 11.32 14.20 10.41
C ASN A 165 9.93 14.79 10.70
N TYR A 166 9.24 15.18 9.65
CA TYR A 166 7.92 15.84 9.73
C TYR A 166 6.85 14.97 10.39
N LEU A 167 7.01 13.64 10.42
CA LEU A 167 6.07 12.74 11.13
C LEU A 167 6.05 13.01 12.64
N TYR A 168 7.17 13.44 13.24
CA TYR A 168 7.16 13.87 14.66
C TYR A 168 6.34 15.15 14.83
N SER A 169 6.60 16.18 14.03
CA SER A 169 5.95 17.48 14.19
C SER A 169 4.46 17.45 13.85
N THR A 170 4.06 16.67 12.83
CA THR A 170 2.63 16.49 12.48
C THR A 170 1.89 15.74 13.57
N PHE A 171 2.48 14.69 14.16
CA PHE A 171 1.88 13.98 15.28
C PHE A 171 1.68 14.90 16.49
N VAL A 172 2.72 15.65 16.90
CA VAL A 172 2.65 16.60 18.03
C VAL A 172 1.58 17.66 17.80
N SER A 173 1.50 18.20 16.59
CA SER A 173 0.49 19.20 16.24
C SER A 173 -0.92 18.64 16.39
N ARG A 174 -1.20 17.49 15.83
CA ARG A 174 -2.53 16.88 15.83
C ARG A 174 -2.99 16.42 17.20
N ILE A 175 -2.11 15.76 17.96
CA ILE A 175 -2.48 15.35 19.32
C ILE A 175 -2.72 16.56 20.23
N GLY A 176 -2.04 17.68 19.97
CA GLY A 176 -2.25 18.94 20.67
C GLY A 176 -3.69 19.48 20.54
N GLU A 177 -4.36 19.20 19.42
CA GLU A 177 -5.74 19.65 19.15
C GLU A 177 -6.81 18.87 19.92
N LEU A 178 -6.50 17.63 20.39
CA LEU A 178 -7.44 16.79 21.13
C LEU A 178 -7.65 17.31 22.56
N GLN A 179 -8.84 17.85 22.80
CA GLN A 179 -9.21 18.44 24.11
C GLN A 179 -9.54 17.36 25.16
N GLU A 180 -9.86 16.15 24.75
CA GLU A 180 -10.22 15.04 25.64
C GLU A 180 -9.02 14.40 26.33
N LEU A 181 -7.81 14.63 25.81
CA LEU A 181 -6.57 14.08 26.36
C LEU A 181 -5.92 15.04 27.35
N SER A 182 -5.53 14.53 28.50
CA SER A 182 -4.68 15.26 29.45
C SER A 182 -3.27 15.47 28.89
N GLU A 183 -2.57 16.51 29.37
CA GLU A 183 -1.19 16.78 28.96
C GLU A 183 -0.23 15.59 29.23
N LYS A 184 -0.51 14.80 30.26
CA LYS A 184 0.24 13.58 30.53
C LYS A 184 0.02 12.53 29.44
N GLU A 185 -1.24 12.28 29.06
CA GLU A 185 -1.57 11.32 27.99
C GLU A 185 -0.98 11.74 26.66
N LYS A 186 -1.06 13.05 26.32
CA LYS A 186 -0.42 13.60 25.11
C LYS A 186 1.08 13.33 25.12
N SER A 187 1.76 13.58 26.25
CA SER A 187 3.18 13.33 26.41
C SER A 187 3.53 11.83 26.26
N ASP A 188 2.70 10.95 26.85
CA ASP A 188 2.90 9.51 26.76
C ASP A 188 2.76 9.01 25.30
N TYR A 189 1.77 9.50 24.55
CA TYR A 189 1.59 9.19 23.13
C TYR A 189 2.72 9.75 22.24
N ILE A 190 3.20 10.96 22.51
CA ILE A 190 4.35 11.54 21.81
C ILE A 190 5.60 10.66 21.98
N GLN A 191 5.84 10.14 23.19
CA GLN A 191 6.94 9.24 23.44
C GLN A 191 6.75 7.88 22.74
N GLN A 192 5.52 7.36 22.68
CA GLN A 192 5.22 6.13 21.92
C GLN A 192 5.46 6.34 20.43
N ASN A 193 5.00 7.46 19.86
CA ASN A 193 5.27 7.78 18.46
C ASN A 193 6.78 7.82 18.17
N ALA A 194 7.56 8.50 19.02
CA ALA A 194 9.01 8.56 18.87
C ALA A 194 9.65 7.16 18.91
N ARG A 195 9.22 6.31 19.85
CA ARG A 195 9.69 4.92 19.94
C ARG A 195 9.34 4.13 18.68
N GLN A 196 8.11 4.21 18.17
CA GLN A 196 7.71 3.50 16.95
C GLN A 196 8.50 3.97 15.72
N MET A 197 8.80 5.26 15.63
CA MET A 197 9.66 5.79 14.57
C MET A 197 11.06 5.15 14.62
N GLU A 198 11.66 5.06 15.81
CA GLU A 198 13.02 4.52 16.01
C GLU A 198 13.08 2.98 15.90
N GLU A 199 12.07 2.26 16.38
CA GLU A 199 12.09 0.80 16.48
C GLU A 199 11.45 0.12 15.26
N GLN A 200 10.57 0.79 14.52
CA GLN A 200 9.82 0.20 13.41
C GLN A 200 10.03 0.93 12.09
N VAL A 201 9.84 2.26 12.06
CA VAL A 201 9.83 3.00 10.81
C VAL A 201 11.24 3.13 10.23
N TYR A 202 12.21 3.62 11.00
CA TYR A 202 13.58 3.76 10.51
C TYR A 202 14.23 2.42 10.16
N PRO A 203 14.13 1.36 11.00
CA PRO A 203 14.62 0.05 10.61
C PRO A 203 13.95 -0.54 9.37
N ALA A 204 12.66 -0.23 9.10
CA ALA A 204 12.00 -0.65 7.88
C ALA A 204 12.68 -0.07 6.63
N TYR A 205 13.05 1.22 6.67
CA TYR A 205 13.77 1.87 5.58
C TYR A 205 15.21 1.38 5.45
N GLU A 206 15.89 1.09 6.56
CA GLU A 206 17.23 0.49 6.54
C GLU A 206 17.21 -0.90 5.90
N ASP A 207 16.25 -1.75 6.30
CA ASP A 207 16.04 -3.08 5.71
C ASP A 207 15.71 -2.97 4.20
N LEU A 208 14.91 -1.99 3.80
CA LEU A 208 14.56 -1.74 2.40
C LEU A 208 15.77 -1.30 1.58
N ILE A 209 16.57 -0.36 2.08
CA ILE A 209 17.81 0.09 1.44
C ILE A 209 18.72 -1.11 1.19
N GLN A 210 18.99 -1.90 2.23
CA GLN A 210 19.83 -3.09 2.08
C GLN A 210 19.29 -4.05 1.02
N ALA A 211 17.98 -4.32 1.02
CA ALA A 211 17.37 -5.23 0.06
C ALA A 211 17.47 -4.68 -1.38
N VAL A 212 17.23 -3.39 -1.62
CA VAL A 212 17.35 -2.77 -2.94
C VAL A 212 18.79 -2.81 -3.43
N GLU A 213 19.78 -2.55 -2.56
CA GLU A 213 21.21 -2.68 -2.90
C GLU A 213 21.57 -4.13 -3.30
N GLU A 214 21.08 -5.14 -2.58
CA GLU A 214 21.28 -6.57 -2.89
C GLU A 214 20.64 -6.99 -4.22
N LEU A 215 19.51 -6.36 -4.59
CA LEU A 215 18.73 -6.69 -5.78
C LEU A 215 19.14 -5.89 -7.02
N LYS A 216 19.85 -4.78 -6.86
CA LYS A 216 20.36 -3.97 -7.96
C LYS A 216 21.18 -4.82 -8.94
N GLY A 217 21.00 -4.60 -10.23
CA GLY A 217 21.62 -5.40 -11.30
C GLY A 217 20.88 -6.68 -11.67
N LYS A 218 19.81 -7.05 -10.94
CA LYS A 218 18.99 -8.23 -11.29
C LYS A 218 17.84 -7.92 -12.25
N GLY A 219 17.53 -6.65 -12.49
CA GLY A 219 16.56 -6.22 -13.49
C GLY A 219 17.09 -6.51 -14.91
N THR A 220 16.22 -6.99 -15.78
CA THR A 220 16.54 -7.24 -17.20
C THR A 220 16.00 -6.14 -18.11
N ASN A 221 15.43 -5.10 -17.53
CA ASN A 221 14.69 -4.06 -18.24
C ASN A 221 15.24 -2.65 -17.97
N GLU A 222 16.31 -2.28 -18.66
CA GLU A 222 16.87 -0.92 -18.59
C GLU A 222 16.05 0.13 -19.36
N LYS A 223 15.05 -0.26 -20.15
CA LYS A 223 14.34 0.60 -21.09
C LYS A 223 12.84 0.74 -20.83
N GLY A 224 12.33 0.19 -19.73
CA GLY A 224 10.91 0.25 -19.33
C GLY A 224 10.09 -0.98 -19.71
N LEU A 225 8.85 -1.04 -19.22
CA LEU A 225 7.94 -2.20 -19.27
C LEU A 225 7.79 -2.86 -20.65
N CYS A 226 7.86 -2.08 -21.73
CA CYS A 226 7.72 -2.60 -23.10
C CYS A 226 8.88 -3.48 -23.56
N TYR A 227 10.00 -3.50 -22.83
CA TYR A 227 11.20 -4.28 -23.15
C TYR A 227 11.35 -5.55 -22.29
N PHE A 228 10.47 -5.78 -21.33
CA PHE A 228 10.43 -7.09 -20.69
C PHE A 228 10.24 -8.16 -21.73
N ARG A 229 11.02 -9.25 -21.65
CA ARG A 229 10.92 -10.36 -22.61
C ARG A 229 9.47 -10.81 -22.68
N LYS A 230 8.88 -10.71 -23.86
CA LYS A 230 7.55 -11.18 -24.15
C LYS A 230 7.50 -12.72 -23.96
N GLU A 231 6.82 -13.17 -22.96
CA GLU A 231 5.94 -14.31 -23.20
C GLU A 231 4.80 -13.76 -24.07
N GLU A 232 4.45 -14.43 -25.17
CA GLU A 232 3.75 -13.88 -26.36
C GLU A 232 2.42 -13.13 -26.14
N ASN A 233 1.94 -12.94 -24.91
CA ASN A 233 0.66 -12.30 -24.58
C ASN A 233 0.74 -11.08 -23.62
N THR A 234 1.90 -10.74 -23.10
CA THR A 234 2.02 -9.79 -21.99
C THR A 234 1.71 -8.34 -22.39
N THR A 235 2.10 -7.91 -23.56
CA THR A 235 2.00 -6.52 -23.99
C THR A 235 0.55 -6.06 -24.28
N ASN A 236 -0.32 -6.97 -24.73
CA ASN A 236 -1.71 -6.62 -25.03
C ASN A 236 -2.58 -6.47 -23.76
N GLY A 237 -2.22 -7.12 -22.66
CA GLY A 237 -2.95 -7.03 -21.39
C GLY A 237 -2.65 -5.75 -20.61
N ILE A 238 -1.41 -5.25 -20.64
CA ILE A 238 -0.98 -4.06 -19.89
C ILE A 238 -1.44 -2.77 -20.60
N TYR A 239 -1.37 -2.70 -21.94
CA TYR A 239 -1.74 -1.49 -22.70
C TYR A 239 -3.23 -1.36 -23.02
N SER A 240 -4.05 -2.37 -22.78
CA SER A 240 -5.51 -2.26 -22.98
C SER A 240 -6.23 -1.43 -21.89
N ARG A 241 -5.49 -0.76 -21.00
CA ARG A 241 -5.99 -0.07 -19.81
C ARG A 241 -5.67 1.42 -19.69
N VAL A 242 -5.02 1.99 -20.69
CA VAL A 242 -4.81 3.45 -20.75
C VAL A 242 -5.86 4.09 -21.63
#